data_b9f2272f63ac63915611bebf15455e0c
#
_entry.id   b9f2272f63ac63915611bebf15455e0c
#
_cell.length_a   1.000
_cell.length_b   1.000
_cell.length_c   1.000
_cell.angle_alpha   90.00
_cell.angle_beta   90.00
_cell.angle_gamma   90.00
#
_symmetry.space_group_name_H-M   'P 1'
#
loop_
_entity.id
_entity.type
_entity.pdbx_description
1 polymer ?
#
loop_
_entity_poly.entity_id
_entity_poly.type
_entity_poly.pdbx_seq_one_letter_code
_entity_poly.pdbx_strand_id
1 'polypeptide(L)'
;MNSDQLNKCLRSELSAVETYQQAVEKDRQKFGHEIEFQTLVTILADHQKATSQLEAQMQALAETPVRDSGAWGEWAKLVMGTAKLVGDKTALKALKEGEESGLKEYQDLRLDTTMVPRLAGLIDNLVAHQKTHIHALNGLIARL
;
A
#
# COMPACT_ATOMS: atom_id res chain seq x y z
N MET A 1 17.84 5.34 14.37
CA MET A 1 16.69 5.19 13.47
C MET A 1 15.46 5.77 14.15
N ASN A 2 14.60 6.40 13.35
CA ASN A 2 13.36 7.01 13.86
C ASN A 2 12.21 5.99 13.78
N SER A 3 11.81 5.44 14.92
CA SER A 3 10.73 4.47 14.99
C SER A 3 9.36 5.09 14.65
N ASP A 4 9.20 6.39 14.83
CA ASP A 4 7.96 7.09 14.45
C ASP A 4 7.77 7.09 12.93
N GLN A 5 8.83 7.31 12.16
CA GLN A 5 8.78 7.22 10.70
C GLN A 5 8.48 5.79 10.24
N LEU A 6 9.08 4.80 10.88
CA LEU A 6 8.82 3.40 10.55
C LEU A 6 7.37 3.02 10.85
N ASN A 7 6.84 3.47 11.99
CA ASN A 7 5.44 3.28 12.34
C ASN A 7 4.50 4.02 11.40
N LYS A 8 4.90 5.17 10.88
CA LYS A 8 4.12 5.90 9.87
C LYS A 8 4.00 5.06 8.59
N CYS A 9 5.08 4.44 8.14
CA CYS A 9 5.06 3.54 6.99
C CYS A 9 4.15 2.33 7.24
N LEU A 10 4.24 1.72 8.43
CA LEU A 10 3.40 0.59 8.79
C LEU A 10 1.92 0.99 8.82
N ARG A 11 1.59 2.15 9.37
CA ARG A 11 0.21 2.65 9.40
C ARG A 11 -0.33 2.84 7.98
N SER A 12 0.48 3.34 7.06
CA SER A 12 0.10 3.47 5.65
C SER A 12 -0.15 2.11 5.01
N GLU A 13 0.68 1.10 5.30
CA GLU A 13 0.46 -0.26 4.80
C GLU A 13 -0.84 -0.86 5.33
N LEU A 14 -1.12 -0.66 6.62
CA LEU A 14 -2.38 -1.13 7.23
C LEU A 14 -3.58 -0.46 6.58
N SER A 15 -3.50 0.85 6.29
CA SER A 15 -4.54 1.58 5.55
C SER A 15 -4.72 1.04 4.14
N ALA A 16 -3.62 0.74 3.45
CA ALA A 16 -3.67 0.17 2.11
C ALA A 16 -4.37 -1.18 2.12
N VAL A 17 -3.98 -2.08 3.02
CA VAL A 17 -4.61 -3.41 3.17
C VAL A 17 -6.12 -3.26 3.36
N GLU A 18 -6.54 -2.41 4.29
CA GLU A 18 -7.95 -2.20 4.60
C GLU A 18 -8.72 -1.67 3.39
N THR A 19 -8.14 -0.68 2.70
CA THR A 19 -8.78 -0.03 1.55
C THR A 19 -8.93 -0.99 0.37
N TYR A 20 -7.83 -1.67 -0.01
CA TYR A 20 -7.88 -2.64 -1.11
C TYR A 20 -8.77 -3.82 -0.79
N GLN A 21 -8.76 -4.30 0.45
CA GLN A 21 -9.57 -5.44 0.86
C GLN A 21 -11.06 -5.14 0.70
N GLN A 22 -11.51 -3.98 1.14
CA GLN A 22 -12.91 -3.58 1.00
C GLN A 22 -13.29 -3.38 -0.47
N ALA A 23 -12.40 -2.77 -1.25
CA ALA A 23 -12.63 -2.55 -2.68
C ALA A 23 -12.73 -3.88 -3.45
N VAL A 24 -11.81 -4.80 -3.19
CA VAL A 24 -11.79 -6.12 -3.82
C VAL A 24 -13.05 -6.91 -3.46
N GLU A 25 -13.51 -6.84 -2.22
CA GLU A 25 -14.75 -7.50 -1.80
C GLU A 25 -15.96 -7.07 -2.63
N LYS A 26 -16.09 -5.78 -2.92
CA LYS A 26 -17.19 -5.25 -3.72
C LYS A 26 -17.17 -5.78 -5.15
N ASP A 27 -15.99 -5.95 -5.72
CA ASP A 27 -15.82 -6.29 -7.14
C ASP A 27 -15.76 -7.79 -7.40
N ARG A 28 -15.52 -8.60 -6.38
CA ARG A 28 -15.20 -10.03 -6.54
C ARG A 28 -16.26 -10.80 -7.31
N GLN A 29 -17.52 -10.61 -6.98
CA GLN A 29 -18.63 -11.38 -7.58
C GLN A 29 -18.81 -11.01 -9.05
N LYS A 30 -18.73 -9.73 -9.40
CA LYS A 30 -19.03 -9.24 -10.74
C LYS A 30 -17.81 -9.22 -11.66
N PHE A 31 -16.63 -8.91 -11.11
CA PHE A 31 -15.41 -8.66 -11.88
C PHE A 31 -14.28 -9.65 -11.60
N GLY A 32 -14.53 -10.71 -10.81
CA GLY A 32 -13.49 -11.64 -10.36
C GLY A 32 -12.66 -12.31 -11.47
N HIS A 33 -13.19 -12.40 -12.68
CA HIS A 33 -12.49 -13.00 -13.81
C HIS A 33 -11.67 -11.99 -14.62
N GLU A 34 -11.78 -10.71 -14.34
CA GLU A 34 -11.12 -9.68 -15.13
C GLU A 34 -9.68 -9.47 -14.68
N ILE A 35 -8.80 -9.15 -15.64
CA ILE A 35 -7.38 -8.90 -15.39
C ILE A 35 -7.21 -7.71 -14.44
N GLU A 36 -8.02 -6.67 -14.60
CA GLU A 36 -8.00 -5.50 -13.74
C GLU A 36 -8.24 -5.88 -12.28
N PHE A 37 -9.21 -6.76 -12.04
CA PHE A 37 -9.50 -7.26 -10.69
C PHE A 37 -8.31 -8.05 -10.13
N GLN A 38 -7.72 -8.93 -10.94
CA GLN A 38 -6.56 -9.73 -10.52
C GLN A 38 -5.35 -8.84 -10.19
N THR A 39 -5.16 -7.75 -10.93
CA THR A 39 -4.12 -6.76 -10.64
C THR A 39 -4.31 -6.17 -9.24
N LEU A 40 -5.54 -5.79 -8.89
CA LEU A 40 -5.85 -5.22 -7.57
C LEU A 40 -5.66 -6.25 -6.46
N VAL A 41 -6.01 -7.50 -6.69
CA VAL A 41 -5.78 -8.60 -5.73
C VAL A 41 -4.28 -8.80 -5.50
N THR A 42 -3.46 -8.72 -6.54
CA THR A 42 -2.01 -8.84 -6.43
C THR A 42 -1.41 -7.70 -5.60
N ILE A 43 -1.87 -6.48 -5.83
CA ILE A 43 -1.43 -5.32 -5.05
C ILE A 43 -1.81 -5.49 -3.58
N LEU A 44 -3.03 -5.93 -3.29
CA LEU A 44 -3.47 -6.23 -1.92
C LEU A 44 -2.54 -7.24 -1.25
N ALA A 45 -2.21 -8.33 -1.94
CA ALA A 45 -1.34 -9.37 -1.40
C ALA A 45 0.06 -8.81 -1.07
N ASP A 46 0.59 -7.93 -1.92
CA ASP A 46 1.88 -7.27 -1.68
C ASP A 46 1.83 -6.40 -0.41
N HIS A 47 0.75 -5.65 -0.20
CA HIS A 47 0.59 -4.82 1.00
C HIS A 47 0.45 -5.67 2.27
N GLN A 48 -0.27 -6.79 2.19
CA GLN A 48 -0.38 -7.73 3.31
C GLN A 48 0.99 -8.29 3.70
N LYS A 49 1.79 -8.67 2.71
CA LYS A 49 3.15 -9.16 2.92
C LYS A 49 4.06 -8.08 3.49
N ALA A 50 3.98 -6.85 2.96
CA ALA A 50 4.76 -5.71 3.45
C ALA A 50 4.47 -5.43 4.93
N THR A 51 3.19 -5.44 5.31
CA THR A 51 2.77 -5.28 6.71
C THR A 51 3.45 -6.31 7.62
N SER A 52 3.39 -7.58 7.23
CA SER A 52 4.00 -8.66 8.02
C SER A 52 5.52 -8.52 8.11
N GLN A 53 6.18 -8.14 7.02
CA GLN A 53 7.62 -7.95 6.98
C GLN A 53 8.07 -6.77 7.84
N LEU A 54 7.33 -5.66 7.82
CA LEU A 54 7.63 -4.49 8.65
C LEU A 54 7.47 -4.83 10.14
N GLU A 55 6.36 -5.49 10.49
CA GLU A 55 6.12 -5.92 11.88
C GLU A 55 7.24 -6.82 12.39
N ALA A 56 7.67 -7.79 11.59
CA ALA A 56 8.74 -8.70 11.97
C ALA A 56 10.08 -7.96 12.21
N GLN A 57 10.41 -7.00 11.34
CA GLN A 57 11.62 -6.21 11.50
C GLN A 57 11.55 -5.31 12.75
N MET A 58 10.41 -4.72 13.01
CA MET A 58 10.22 -3.88 14.21
C MET A 58 10.36 -4.72 15.49
N GLN A 59 9.78 -5.91 15.51
CA GLN A 59 9.92 -6.82 16.65
C GLN A 59 11.38 -7.23 16.86
N ALA A 60 12.12 -7.51 15.78
CA ALA A 60 13.53 -7.84 15.84
C ALA A 60 14.39 -6.69 16.38
N LEU A 61 13.94 -5.45 16.21
CA LEU A 61 14.61 -4.25 16.73
C LEU A 61 14.10 -3.81 18.10
N ALA A 62 13.26 -4.64 18.76
CA ALA A 62 12.61 -4.34 20.04
C ALA A 62 11.74 -3.07 19.99
N GLU A 63 11.21 -2.74 18.80
CA GLU A 63 10.25 -1.66 18.62
C GLU A 63 8.83 -2.19 18.70
N THR A 64 7.89 -1.35 19.12
CA THR A 64 6.47 -1.74 19.20
C THR A 64 5.74 -1.33 17.94
N PRO A 65 5.28 -2.28 17.10
CA PRO A 65 4.51 -1.95 15.90
C PRO A 65 3.15 -1.34 16.23
N VAL A 66 2.74 -0.31 15.48
CA VAL A 66 1.37 0.21 15.54
C VAL A 66 0.39 -0.83 15.01
N ARG A 67 -0.85 -0.79 15.46
CA ARG A 67 -1.91 -1.72 15.04
C ARG A 67 -3.08 -1.01 14.39
N ASP A 68 -3.05 0.32 14.36
CA ASP A 68 -4.11 1.13 13.77
C ASP A 68 -3.74 1.57 12.36
N SER A 69 -4.76 1.75 11.53
CA SER A 69 -4.65 2.34 10.20
C SER A 69 -5.07 3.81 10.27
N GLY A 70 -5.10 4.49 9.14
CA GLY A 70 -5.64 5.85 9.09
C GLY A 70 -4.89 6.84 8.23
N ALA A 71 -3.80 6.41 7.59
CA ALA A 71 -2.96 7.32 6.83
C ALA A 71 -3.54 7.73 5.47
N TRP A 72 -4.52 6.98 4.93
CA TRP A 72 -5.05 7.23 3.58
C TRP A 72 -6.24 8.20 3.55
N GLY A 73 -6.92 8.45 4.68
CA GLY A 73 -7.93 9.50 4.82
C GLY A 73 -8.90 9.63 3.64
N GLU A 74 -8.82 10.75 2.93
CA GLU A 74 -9.73 11.06 1.82
C GLU A 74 -9.62 10.08 0.65
N TRP A 75 -8.44 9.54 0.37
CA TRP A 75 -8.27 8.53 -0.68
C TRP A 75 -9.07 7.28 -0.37
N ALA A 76 -9.00 6.80 0.87
CA ALA A 76 -9.75 5.64 1.31
C ALA A 76 -11.26 5.89 1.19
N LYS A 77 -11.73 7.07 1.57
CA LYS A 77 -13.15 7.44 1.44
C LYS A 77 -13.62 7.40 -0.01
N LEU A 78 -12.82 7.92 -0.94
CA LEU A 78 -13.14 7.89 -2.37
C LEU A 78 -13.24 6.46 -2.88
N VAL A 79 -12.29 5.61 -2.52
CA VAL A 79 -12.27 4.21 -2.95
C VAL A 79 -13.43 3.43 -2.34
N MET A 80 -13.63 3.54 -1.03
CA MET A 80 -14.66 2.79 -0.31
C MET A 80 -16.08 3.27 -0.65
N GLY A 81 -16.24 4.53 -1.09
CA GLY A 81 -17.52 5.09 -1.47
C GLY A 81 -17.98 4.70 -2.87
N THR A 82 -17.16 4.05 -3.68
CA THR A 82 -17.55 3.67 -5.03
C THR A 82 -18.43 2.42 -5.03
N ALA A 83 -19.28 2.30 -6.04
CA ALA A 83 -20.09 1.10 -6.25
C ALA A 83 -19.23 -0.05 -6.77
N LYS A 84 -18.17 0.28 -7.51
CA LYS A 84 -17.21 -0.68 -8.07
C LYS A 84 -15.87 0.01 -8.20
N LEU A 85 -14.79 -0.77 -8.17
CA LEU A 85 -13.42 -0.26 -8.37
C LEU A 85 -12.96 -0.45 -9.82
N VAL A 86 -13.23 -1.63 -10.39
CA VAL A 86 -12.89 -1.91 -11.77
C VAL A 86 -13.61 -0.94 -12.69
N GLY A 87 -12.85 -0.22 -13.53
CA GLY A 87 -13.38 0.75 -14.46
C GLY A 87 -13.71 2.12 -13.86
N ASP A 88 -13.54 2.32 -12.56
CA ASP A 88 -13.75 3.62 -11.91
C ASP A 88 -12.45 4.42 -11.90
N LYS A 89 -12.33 5.34 -12.83
CA LYS A 89 -11.11 6.15 -13.01
C LYS A 89 -10.78 6.99 -11.79
N THR A 90 -11.79 7.58 -11.14
CA THR A 90 -11.59 8.40 -9.95
C THR A 90 -11.06 7.56 -8.78
N ALA A 91 -11.64 6.37 -8.57
CA ALA A 91 -11.18 5.46 -7.52
C ALA A 91 -9.77 4.95 -7.78
N LEU A 92 -9.47 4.59 -9.03
CA LEU A 92 -8.11 4.13 -9.39
C LEU A 92 -7.06 5.23 -9.21
N LYS A 93 -7.40 6.47 -9.52
CA LYS A 93 -6.52 7.62 -9.27
C LYS A 93 -6.31 7.84 -7.77
N ALA A 94 -7.34 7.64 -6.96
CA ALA A 94 -7.22 7.74 -5.50
C ALA A 94 -6.27 6.67 -4.95
N LEU A 95 -6.35 5.43 -5.43
CA LEU A 95 -5.41 4.39 -5.07
C LEU A 95 -3.98 4.75 -5.48
N LYS A 96 -3.80 5.29 -6.68
CA LYS A 96 -2.49 5.72 -7.17
C LYS A 96 -1.90 6.80 -6.26
N GLU A 97 -2.69 7.79 -5.86
CA GLU A 97 -2.23 8.84 -4.95
C GLU A 97 -1.82 8.26 -3.59
N GLY A 98 -2.54 7.29 -3.06
CA GLY A 98 -2.17 6.57 -1.85
C GLY A 98 -0.83 5.84 -2.01
N GLU A 99 -0.63 5.17 -3.13
CA GLU A 99 0.63 4.49 -3.43
C GLU A 99 1.80 5.48 -3.55
N GLU A 100 1.57 6.62 -4.19
CA GLU A 100 2.60 7.67 -4.31
C GLU A 100 2.97 8.25 -2.95
N SER A 101 2.00 8.43 -2.07
CA SER A 101 2.24 8.89 -0.69
C SER A 101 3.06 7.86 0.08
N GLY A 102 2.72 6.58 -0.04
CA GLY A 102 3.48 5.49 0.59
C GLY A 102 4.90 5.40 0.08
N LEU A 103 5.10 5.58 -1.23
CA LEU A 103 6.43 5.61 -1.83
C LEU A 103 7.28 6.73 -1.22
N LYS A 104 6.72 7.91 -1.11
CA LYS A 104 7.42 9.06 -0.52
C LYS A 104 7.83 8.78 0.93
N GLU A 105 6.94 8.19 1.72
CA GLU A 105 7.24 7.84 3.09
C GLU A 105 8.42 6.86 3.20
N TYR A 106 8.47 5.83 2.35
CA TYR A 106 9.60 4.90 2.30
C TYR A 106 10.87 5.60 1.85
N GLN A 107 10.81 6.46 0.85
CA GLN A 107 11.97 7.20 0.36
C GLN A 107 12.52 8.14 1.43
N ASP A 108 11.65 8.81 2.17
CA ASP A 108 12.05 9.68 3.29
C ASP A 108 12.71 8.86 4.40
N LEU A 109 12.12 7.71 4.76
CA LEU A 109 12.69 6.81 5.76
C LEU A 109 14.07 6.31 5.34
N ARG A 110 14.25 6.02 4.05
CA ARG A 110 15.51 5.46 3.52
C ARG A 110 16.67 6.47 3.53
N LEU A 111 16.38 7.74 3.77
CA LEU A 111 17.42 8.75 3.98
C LEU A 111 18.17 8.57 5.31
N ASP A 112 17.61 7.81 6.23
CA ASP A 112 18.26 7.50 7.51
C ASP A 112 19.44 6.53 7.28
N THR A 113 20.66 7.05 7.44
CA THR A 113 21.88 6.26 7.21
C THR A 113 22.25 5.36 8.39
N THR A 114 21.54 5.48 9.53
CA THR A 114 21.80 4.67 10.73
C THR A 114 21.01 3.36 10.73
N MET A 115 20.18 3.16 9.71
CA MET A 115 19.32 1.98 9.58
C MET A 115 20.15 0.70 9.42
N VAL A 116 19.79 -0.36 10.16
CA VAL A 116 20.46 -1.65 10.03
C VAL A 116 20.29 -2.20 8.61
N PRO A 117 21.31 -2.89 8.04
CA PRO A 117 21.26 -3.34 6.65
C PRO A 117 20.06 -4.19 6.28
N ARG A 118 19.58 -5.06 7.18
CA ARG A 118 18.41 -5.90 6.92
C ARG A 118 17.15 -5.08 6.73
N LEU A 119 16.95 -4.06 7.56
CA LEU A 119 15.80 -3.16 7.42
C LEU A 119 15.95 -2.31 6.16
N ALA A 120 17.15 -1.76 5.92
CA ALA A 120 17.41 -0.97 4.71
C ALA A 120 17.10 -1.76 3.44
N GLY A 121 17.50 -3.03 3.39
CA GLY A 121 17.19 -3.92 2.26
C GLY A 121 15.69 -4.14 2.07
N LEU A 122 14.96 -4.32 3.18
CA LEU A 122 13.51 -4.44 3.12
C LEU A 122 12.87 -3.17 2.57
N ILE A 123 13.28 -2.00 3.08
CA ILE A 123 12.72 -0.72 2.63
C ILE A 123 13.00 -0.53 1.14
N ASP A 124 14.19 -0.86 0.65
CA ASP A 124 14.50 -0.78 -0.78
C ASP A 124 13.58 -1.67 -1.62
N ASN A 125 13.27 -2.89 -1.13
CA ASN A 125 12.32 -3.77 -1.80
C ASN A 125 10.90 -3.20 -1.80
N LEU A 126 10.48 -2.59 -0.70
CA LEU A 126 9.15 -1.99 -0.60
C LEU A 126 9.02 -0.76 -1.49
N VAL A 127 10.09 0.02 -1.66
CA VAL A 127 10.14 1.12 -2.64
C VAL A 127 9.91 0.57 -4.05
N ALA A 128 10.58 -0.52 -4.41
CA ALA A 128 10.42 -1.14 -5.73
C ALA A 128 8.98 -1.63 -5.94
N HIS A 129 8.35 -2.25 -4.92
CA HIS A 129 6.96 -2.70 -5.00
C HIS A 129 5.99 -1.53 -5.18
N GLN A 130 6.18 -0.42 -4.44
CA GLN A 130 5.33 0.76 -4.60
C GLN A 130 5.39 1.32 -6.03
N LYS A 131 6.59 1.38 -6.61
CA LYS A 131 6.75 1.82 -8.01
C LYS A 131 6.04 0.88 -8.98
N THR A 132 6.10 -0.41 -8.75
CA THR A 132 5.39 -1.41 -9.56
C THR A 132 3.88 -1.23 -9.46
N HIS A 133 3.35 -0.99 -8.26
CA HIS A 133 1.92 -0.74 -8.05
C HIS A 133 1.46 0.51 -8.79
N ILE A 134 2.23 1.60 -8.70
CA ILE A 134 1.92 2.86 -9.38
C ILE A 134 1.88 2.65 -10.89
N HIS A 135 2.86 1.91 -11.43
CA HIS A 135 2.92 1.58 -12.85
C HIS A 135 1.69 0.77 -13.27
N ALA A 136 1.32 -0.24 -12.50
CA ALA A 136 0.14 -1.07 -12.78
C ALA A 136 -1.15 -0.25 -12.77
N LEU A 137 -1.32 0.62 -11.76
CA LEU A 137 -2.50 1.48 -11.67
C LEU A 137 -2.56 2.48 -12.82
N ASN A 138 -1.42 3.05 -13.22
CA ASN A 138 -1.35 3.92 -14.39
C ASN A 138 -1.80 3.18 -15.65
N GLY A 139 -1.42 1.92 -15.81
CA GLY A 139 -1.85 1.09 -16.93
C GLY A 139 -3.36 0.89 -16.95
N LEU A 140 -3.97 0.63 -15.80
CA LEU A 140 -5.44 0.50 -15.68
C LEU A 140 -6.14 1.80 -16.01
N ILE A 141 -5.64 2.92 -15.49
CA ILE A 141 -6.21 4.25 -15.72
C ILE A 141 -6.14 4.62 -17.21
N ALA A 142 -5.04 4.31 -17.87
CA ALA A 142 -4.83 4.65 -19.28
C ALA A 142 -5.79 3.92 -20.21
N ARG A 143 -6.40 2.82 -19.78
CA ARG A 143 -7.37 2.06 -20.57
C ARG A 143 -8.80 2.63 -20.48
N LEU A 144 -9.03 3.60 -19.64
CA LEU A 144 -10.38 4.15 -19.40
C LEU A 144 -10.65 5.46 -20.17
#